data_55b3fb61589e3a87de0b3a4e97aab271
#
_entry.id   55b3fb61589e3a87de0b3a4e97aab271
#
_cell.length_a   1.000
_cell.length_b   1.000
_cell.length_c   1.000
_cell.angle_alpha   90.00
_cell.angle_beta   90.00
_cell.angle_gamma   90.00
#
_symmetry.space_group_name_H-M   'P 1'
#
loop_
_entity.id
_entity.type
_entity.pdbx_description
1 polymer ?
#
loop_
_entity_poly.entity_id
_entity_poly.type
_entity_poly.pdbx_seq_one_letter_code
_entity_poly.pdbx_strand_id
1 'polypeptide(L)'
;MNVMLQVRGLNVYYGHSHALQGVDLTLEHGVLSVVGRNGMGKTTLCKAIMGLVRASSGTVRMRGQELLGLPPASIARHGVGYVPQGRRLWRSLTVDEHLRMTQARERGAWTVERVYDTFPRLAERRNNGGGQLSGGEQQMLAISRALVTNPRLLIMDEPTEGLAPVIVAQVEEMLLRLGEETDMAILVIEQNIGVATTISENVAIMVNGRINRLIESRRLSADRELQQRLLGVGRHSDAAEPEQPSEQPGESAPRPASAAKPSGAPIRIYVSNPTPPTRWSQPVPNARIEASARIASPNPSRIETAPAPSPTLLPSGPPVVIVAGTLDTKGAELRFIRDLVVASGLRTRLVDVSTS
;
A
#
# COMPACT_ATOMS: atom_id res chain seq x y z
N MET A 1 7.54 33.80 4.50
CA MET A 1 7.19 32.40 4.91
C MET A 1 8.23 31.46 4.34
N ASN A 2 8.80 30.62 5.17
CA ASN A 2 9.93 29.75 4.76
C ASN A 2 9.37 28.38 4.36
N VAL A 3 9.07 28.22 3.06
CA VAL A 3 8.51 26.96 2.52
C VAL A 3 9.57 25.86 2.60
N MET A 4 9.28 24.78 3.34
CA MET A 4 10.17 23.62 3.46
C MET A 4 10.13 22.74 2.22
N LEU A 5 8.95 22.36 1.74
CA LEU A 5 8.76 21.56 0.54
C LEU A 5 7.74 22.23 -0.38
N GLN A 6 8.09 22.37 -1.66
CA GLN A 6 7.21 22.84 -2.71
C GLN A 6 7.27 21.87 -3.88
N VAL A 7 6.12 21.33 -4.26
CA VAL A 7 5.91 20.51 -5.46
C VAL A 7 5.00 21.28 -6.39
N ARG A 8 5.38 21.43 -7.66
CA ARG A 8 4.59 22.15 -8.66
C ARG A 8 4.50 21.36 -9.97
N GLY A 9 3.28 21.15 -10.44
CA GLY A 9 2.98 20.54 -11.73
C GLY A 9 3.63 19.16 -11.92
N LEU A 10 3.81 18.37 -10.85
CA LEU A 10 4.57 17.12 -10.90
C LEU A 10 3.83 16.04 -11.65
N ASN A 11 4.44 15.53 -12.72
CA ASN A 11 3.91 14.46 -13.56
C ASN A 11 4.82 13.24 -13.55
N VAL A 12 4.25 12.06 -13.35
CA VAL A 12 4.96 10.77 -13.37
C VAL A 12 4.19 9.75 -14.17
N TYR A 13 4.89 9.00 -15.01
CA TYR A 13 4.34 7.92 -15.81
C TYR A 13 5.03 6.58 -15.50
N TYR A 14 4.26 5.51 -15.50
CA TYR A 14 4.74 4.12 -15.55
C TYR A 14 4.29 3.52 -16.89
N GLY A 15 5.19 3.52 -17.87
CA GLY A 15 4.83 3.21 -19.25
C GLY A 15 3.77 4.21 -19.76
N HIS A 16 2.59 3.71 -20.11
CA HIS A 16 1.47 4.55 -20.56
C HIS A 16 0.56 5.04 -19.42
N SER A 17 0.75 4.54 -18.20
CA SER A 17 -0.08 4.92 -17.06
C SER A 17 0.39 6.24 -16.46
N HIS A 18 -0.47 7.26 -16.44
CA HIS A 18 -0.21 8.58 -15.85
C HIS A 18 -0.50 8.53 -14.34
N ALA A 19 0.51 8.22 -13.55
CA ALA A 19 0.38 7.97 -12.12
C ALA A 19 0.26 9.24 -11.27
N LEU A 20 0.99 10.31 -11.63
CA LEU A 20 0.84 11.66 -11.06
C LEU A 20 0.54 12.65 -12.16
N GLN A 21 -0.49 13.45 -11.96
CA GLN A 21 -1.11 14.27 -12.99
C GLN A 21 -1.12 15.76 -12.57
N GLY A 22 0.05 16.41 -12.65
CA GLY A 22 0.19 17.82 -12.31
C GLY A 22 -0.03 18.08 -10.83
N VAL A 23 0.68 17.33 -9.96
CA VAL A 23 0.54 17.46 -8.50
C VAL A 23 1.16 18.77 -8.03
N ASP A 24 0.36 19.56 -7.29
CA ASP A 24 0.78 20.75 -6.56
C ASP A 24 0.64 20.50 -5.05
N LEU A 25 1.71 20.71 -4.28
CA LEU A 25 1.74 20.55 -2.83
C LEU A 25 2.74 21.55 -2.23
N THR A 26 2.37 22.16 -1.11
CA THR A 26 3.27 23.02 -0.33
C THR A 26 3.22 22.63 1.12
N LEU A 27 4.38 22.47 1.76
CA LEU A 27 4.56 22.20 3.17
C LEU A 27 5.54 23.24 3.72
N GLU A 28 5.11 24.03 4.68
CA GLU A 28 5.93 25.07 5.31
C GLU A 28 6.66 24.52 6.54
N HIS A 29 5.91 24.06 7.53
CA HIS A 29 6.40 23.48 8.78
C HIS A 29 5.35 22.50 9.34
N GLY A 30 5.68 21.80 10.41
CA GLY A 30 4.78 20.87 11.08
C GLY A 30 4.44 19.64 10.23
N VAL A 31 3.25 19.10 10.41
CA VAL A 31 2.81 17.87 9.76
C VAL A 31 1.76 18.16 8.70
N LEU A 32 1.97 17.65 7.50
CA LEU A 32 0.98 17.62 6.42
C LEU A 32 0.68 16.17 6.06
N SER A 33 -0.59 15.78 6.12
CA SER A 33 -1.05 14.46 5.69
C SER A 33 -1.61 14.52 4.27
N VAL A 34 -1.25 13.50 3.46
CA VAL A 34 -1.86 13.25 2.14
C VAL A 34 -2.65 11.96 2.23
N VAL A 35 -3.97 12.04 2.05
CA VAL A 35 -4.85 10.87 2.12
C VAL A 35 -5.46 10.56 0.76
N GLY A 36 -5.76 9.28 0.54
CA GLY A 36 -6.39 8.79 -0.68
C GLY A 36 -6.48 7.27 -0.66
N ARG A 37 -7.32 6.70 -1.52
CA ARG A 37 -7.44 5.24 -1.68
C ARG A 37 -6.16 4.63 -2.23
N ASN A 38 -6.05 3.31 -2.12
CA ASN A 38 -4.95 2.57 -2.75
C ASN A 38 -4.97 2.77 -4.27
N GLY A 39 -3.78 2.90 -4.86
CA GLY A 39 -3.63 3.16 -6.29
C GLY A 39 -3.78 4.63 -6.72
N MET A 40 -4.07 5.57 -5.80
CA MET A 40 -4.25 6.99 -6.16
C MET A 40 -2.94 7.76 -6.40
N GLY A 41 -1.77 7.13 -6.32
CA GLY A 41 -0.48 7.76 -6.61
C GLY A 41 0.31 8.22 -5.37
N LYS A 42 -0.19 7.99 -4.15
CA LYS A 42 0.43 8.43 -2.90
C LYS A 42 1.91 8.02 -2.76
N THR A 43 2.19 6.72 -2.81
CA THR A 43 3.55 6.17 -2.78
C THR A 43 4.41 6.66 -3.95
N THR A 44 3.80 6.91 -5.12
CA THR A 44 4.49 7.48 -6.28
C THR A 44 4.95 8.90 -6.00
N LEU A 45 4.15 9.70 -5.29
CA LEU A 45 4.55 11.04 -4.86
C LEU A 45 5.80 10.99 -3.97
N CYS A 46 5.81 10.15 -2.93
CA CYS A 46 7.00 9.96 -2.09
C CYS A 46 8.23 9.54 -2.91
N LYS A 47 8.06 8.54 -3.78
CA LYS A 47 9.16 8.04 -4.62
C LYS A 47 9.68 9.10 -5.60
N ALA A 48 8.81 9.95 -6.14
CA ALA A 48 9.21 11.02 -7.05
C ALA A 48 9.98 12.12 -6.30
N ILE A 49 9.52 12.53 -5.11
CA ILE A 49 10.25 13.49 -4.27
C ILE A 49 11.63 12.95 -3.88
N MET A 50 11.73 11.65 -3.57
CA MET A 50 12.98 10.96 -3.22
C MET A 50 13.87 10.62 -4.43
N GLY A 51 13.48 10.97 -5.66
CA GLY A 51 14.25 10.64 -6.86
C GLY A 51 14.32 9.13 -7.18
N LEU A 52 13.47 8.31 -6.55
CA LEU A 52 13.37 6.87 -6.79
C LEU A 52 12.58 6.53 -8.05
N VAL A 53 11.77 7.48 -8.53
CA VAL A 53 11.01 7.41 -9.78
C VAL A 53 11.23 8.71 -10.53
N ARG A 54 11.49 8.59 -11.83
CA ARG A 54 11.71 9.76 -12.69
C ARG A 54 10.38 10.46 -12.97
N ALA A 55 10.32 11.76 -12.68
CA ALA A 55 9.22 12.60 -13.15
C ALA A 55 9.43 13.00 -14.61
N SER A 56 8.33 13.15 -15.34
CA SER A 56 8.34 13.62 -16.74
C SER A 56 8.35 15.15 -16.84
N SER A 57 7.74 15.81 -15.86
CA SER A 57 7.72 17.27 -15.76
C SER A 57 7.34 17.72 -14.36
N GLY A 58 7.47 19.02 -14.09
CA GLY A 58 7.20 19.64 -12.80
C GLY A 58 8.48 20.08 -12.10
N THR A 59 8.35 20.52 -10.85
CA THR A 59 9.46 20.89 -9.96
C THR A 59 9.22 20.35 -8.55
N VAL A 60 10.30 19.99 -7.86
CA VAL A 60 10.28 19.60 -6.43
C VAL A 60 11.39 20.38 -5.74
N ARG A 61 11.02 21.34 -4.91
CA ARG A 61 11.99 22.21 -4.22
C ARG A 61 11.90 22.05 -2.72
N MET A 62 13.05 21.92 -2.10
CA MET A 62 13.21 21.96 -0.65
C MET A 62 13.98 23.24 -0.27
N ARG A 63 13.34 24.12 0.52
CA ARG A 63 13.92 25.42 0.92
C ARG A 63 14.42 26.23 -0.28
N GLY A 64 13.69 26.18 -1.39
CA GLY A 64 14.03 26.86 -2.66
C GLY A 64 14.99 26.08 -3.56
N GLN A 65 15.65 25.05 -3.06
CA GLN A 65 16.61 24.25 -3.84
C GLN A 65 15.86 23.13 -4.60
N GLU A 66 16.14 23.01 -5.90
CA GLU A 66 15.55 21.98 -6.75
C GLU A 66 16.10 20.59 -6.40
N LEU A 67 15.22 19.64 -6.17
CA LEU A 67 15.56 18.24 -5.90
C LEU A 67 15.30 17.32 -7.09
N LEU A 68 14.44 17.74 -8.04
CA LEU A 68 14.07 16.91 -9.16
C LEU A 68 15.27 16.63 -10.06
N GLY A 69 15.48 15.35 -10.40
CA GLY A 69 16.64 14.92 -11.19
C GLY A 69 17.90 14.62 -10.37
N LEU A 70 17.92 14.94 -9.07
CA LEU A 70 19.01 14.53 -8.21
C LEU A 70 18.93 13.03 -7.88
N PRO A 71 20.04 12.34 -7.71
CA PRO A 71 20.04 10.96 -7.24
C PRO A 71 19.54 10.88 -5.77
N PRO A 72 18.87 9.76 -5.36
CA PRO A 72 18.29 9.61 -4.03
C PRO A 72 19.27 9.87 -2.89
N ALA A 73 20.52 9.43 -3.02
CA ALA A 73 21.56 9.67 -2.02
C ALA A 73 21.89 11.16 -1.85
N SER A 74 21.78 11.96 -2.91
CA SER A 74 21.96 13.42 -2.82
C SER A 74 20.77 14.06 -2.14
N ILE A 75 19.54 13.65 -2.47
CA ILE A 75 18.32 14.13 -1.81
C ILE A 75 18.38 13.84 -0.31
N ALA A 76 18.80 12.65 0.10
CA ALA A 76 19.00 12.33 1.51
C ALA A 76 20.03 13.26 2.17
N ARG A 77 21.16 13.56 1.50
CA ARG A 77 22.18 14.51 2.01
C ARG A 77 21.68 15.96 2.12
N HIS A 78 20.63 16.33 1.37
CA HIS A 78 19.96 17.62 1.56
C HIS A 78 19.09 17.67 2.81
N GLY A 79 19.02 16.57 3.57
CA GLY A 79 18.25 16.48 4.82
C GLY A 79 16.83 15.97 4.63
N VAL A 80 16.59 15.12 3.62
CA VAL A 80 15.31 14.41 3.48
C VAL A 80 15.45 13.03 4.06
N GLY A 81 14.68 12.73 5.14
CA GLY A 81 14.51 11.39 5.68
C GLY A 81 13.30 10.71 5.03
N TYR A 82 13.41 9.41 4.77
CA TYR A 82 12.33 8.64 4.16
C TYR A 82 12.05 7.32 4.88
N VAL A 83 10.81 7.11 5.27
CA VAL A 83 10.29 5.85 5.82
C VAL A 83 9.36 5.24 4.77
N PRO A 84 9.82 4.25 3.99
CA PRO A 84 9.00 3.61 2.97
C PRO A 84 7.97 2.66 3.57
N GLN A 85 6.88 2.42 2.85
CA GLN A 85 5.91 1.38 3.16
C GLN A 85 6.60 0.01 3.33
N GLY A 86 6.15 -0.79 4.31
CA GLY A 86 6.66 -2.13 4.57
C GLY A 86 7.96 -2.17 5.37
N ARG A 87 8.29 -1.10 6.11
CA ARG A 87 9.36 -0.99 7.13
C ARG A 87 10.79 -1.18 6.60
N ARG A 88 11.03 -2.11 5.68
CA ARG A 88 12.30 -2.42 4.98
C ARG A 88 13.52 -2.51 5.90
N LEU A 89 13.43 -3.39 6.91
CA LEU A 89 14.53 -3.70 7.82
C LEU A 89 15.38 -4.86 7.30
N TRP A 90 16.68 -4.84 7.63
CA TRP A 90 17.55 -5.99 7.45
C TRP A 90 17.33 -6.97 8.60
N ARG A 91 16.86 -8.16 8.29
CA ARG A 91 16.46 -9.15 9.30
C ARG A 91 17.60 -9.59 10.21
N SER A 92 18.83 -9.63 9.69
CA SER A 92 20.04 -10.07 10.38
C SER A 92 20.71 -8.99 11.23
N LEU A 93 20.50 -7.71 10.92
CA LEU A 93 21.09 -6.63 11.71
C LEU A 93 20.30 -6.40 12.99
N THR A 94 21.01 -6.15 14.08
CA THR A 94 20.43 -5.75 15.37
C THR A 94 19.84 -4.33 15.30
N VAL A 95 19.01 -3.99 16.27
CA VAL A 95 18.47 -2.62 16.43
C VAL A 95 19.61 -1.59 16.48
N ASP A 96 20.65 -1.85 17.31
CA ASP A 96 21.78 -0.96 17.48
C ASP A 96 22.55 -0.77 16.17
N GLU A 97 22.81 -1.84 15.42
CA GLU A 97 23.48 -1.78 14.11
C GLU A 97 22.65 -0.99 13.08
N HIS A 98 21.33 -1.19 13.03
CA HIS A 98 20.46 -0.41 12.15
C HIS A 98 20.57 1.11 12.40
N LEU A 99 20.61 1.52 13.67
CA LEU A 99 20.68 2.93 14.06
C LEU A 99 22.06 3.51 13.78
N ARG A 100 23.12 2.84 14.22
CA ARG A 100 24.49 3.31 14.04
C ARG A 100 24.92 3.39 12.57
N MET A 101 24.47 2.44 11.74
CA MET A 101 24.78 2.45 10.32
C MET A 101 24.19 3.66 9.59
N THR A 102 23.03 4.16 10.05
CA THR A 102 22.32 5.27 9.42
C THR A 102 22.56 6.61 10.11
N GLN A 103 23.19 6.62 11.27
CA GLN A 103 23.45 7.84 12.05
C GLN A 103 24.24 8.86 11.25
N ALA A 104 23.81 10.11 11.25
CA ALA A 104 24.53 11.22 10.65
C ALA A 104 25.93 11.36 11.27
N ARG A 105 26.94 11.69 10.44
CA ARG A 105 28.31 11.94 10.92
C ARG A 105 28.39 13.20 11.78
N GLU A 106 27.58 14.21 11.44
CA GLU A 106 27.51 15.45 12.21
C GLU A 106 26.60 15.26 13.41
N ARG A 107 26.96 15.86 14.55
CA ARG A 107 26.12 15.85 15.75
C ARG A 107 24.85 16.66 15.47
N GLY A 108 23.71 16.02 15.64
CA GLY A 108 22.39 16.64 15.53
C GLY A 108 21.52 16.36 16.75
N ALA A 109 20.29 16.80 16.71
CA ALA A 109 19.34 16.61 17.79
C ALA A 109 18.98 15.13 18.02
N TRP A 110 19.00 14.32 16.95
CA TRP A 110 18.69 12.89 16.99
C TRP A 110 19.97 12.06 17.01
N THR A 111 20.28 11.50 18.19
CA THR A 111 21.32 10.51 18.39
C THR A 111 20.73 9.15 18.67
N VAL A 112 21.54 8.09 18.63
CA VAL A 112 21.10 6.73 18.98
C VAL A 112 20.60 6.68 20.42
N GLU A 113 21.26 7.40 21.33
CA GLU A 113 20.87 7.52 22.73
C GLU A 113 19.48 8.18 22.85
N ARG A 114 19.24 9.30 22.17
CA ARG A 114 17.94 9.96 22.16
C ARG A 114 16.83 9.05 21.60
N VAL A 115 17.15 8.22 20.60
CA VAL A 115 16.19 7.22 20.10
C VAL A 115 15.83 6.23 21.20
N TYR A 116 16.78 5.74 21.97
CA TYR A 116 16.53 4.81 23.06
C TYR A 116 15.74 5.45 24.22
N ASP A 117 15.99 6.71 24.51
CA ASP A 117 15.21 7.49 25.50
C ASP A 117 13.76 7.69 25.02
N THR A 118 13.58 7.95 23.72
CA THR A 118 12.25 8.16 23.12
C THR A 118 11.47 6.85 22.94
N PHE A 119 12.16 5.77 22.63
CA PHE A 119 11.60 4.45 22.35
C PHE A 119 12.19 3.38 23.28
N PRO A 120 11.78 3.31 24.57
CA PRO A 120 12.37 2.36 25.53
C PRO A 120 12.31 0.89 25.08
N ARG A 121 11.25 0.52 24.34
CA ARG A 121 11.14 -0.84 23.76
C ARG A 121 12.26 -1.16 22.77
N LEU A 122 12.76 -0.20 22.02
CA LEU A 122 13.91 -0.41 21.14
C LEU A 122 15.21 -0.54 21.98
N ALA A 123 15.32 0.17 23.07
CA ALA A 123 16.45 0.04 24.01
C ALA A 123 16.50 -1.36 24.62
N GLU A 124 15.36 -1.91 25.09
CA GLU A 124 15.24 -3.27 25.62
C GLU A 124 15.65 -4.32 24.56
N ARG A 125 15.36 -4.05 23.29
CA ARG A 125 15.60 -4.93 22.15
C ARG A 125 16.87 -4.61 21.36
N ARG A 126 17.76 -3.76 21.89
CA ARG A 126 18.93 -3.23 21.16
C ARG A 126 19.80 -4.30 20.47
N ASN A 127 19.92 -5.47 21.07
CA ASN A 127 20.71 -6.60 20.58
C ASN A 127 19.90 -7.61 19.75
N ASN A 128 18.57 -7.41 19.59
CA ASN A 128 17.74 -8.28 18.80
C ASN A 128 17.85 -7.93 17.30
N GLY A 129 17.86 -8.95 16.46
CA GLY A 129 17.80 -8.75 15.00
C GLY A 129 16.44 -8.20 14.55
N GLY A 130 16.44 -7.44 13.45
CA GLY A 130 15.22 -6.83 12.90
C GLY A 130 14.10 -7.82 12.61
N GLY A 131 14.43 -9.10 12.32
CA GLY A 131 13.46 -10.16 12.11
C GLY A 131 12.80 -10.71 13.39
N GLN A 132 13.34 -10.38 14.57
CA GLN A 132 12.85 -10.82 15.88
C GLN A 132 11.90 -9.79 16.54
N LEU A 133 11.74 -8.64 15.91
CA LEU A 133 10.90 -7.55 16.42
C LEU A 133 9.43 -7.77 16.03
N SER A 134 8.53 -7.35 16.91
CA SER A 134 7.10 -7.21 16.59
C SER A 134 6.87 -6.19 15.47
N GLY A 135 5.71 -6.22 14.82
CA GLY A 135 5.38 -5.25 13.77
C GLY A 135 5.48 -3.78 14.21
N GLY A 136 5.07 -3.49 15.45
CA GLY A 136 5.20 -2.14 16.02
C GLY A 136 6.64 -1.75 16.27
N GLU A 137 7.45 -2.61 16.89
CA GLU A 137 8.89 -2.36 17.11
C GLU A 137 9.63 -2.18 15.79
N GLN A 138 9.29 -2.96 14.76
CA GLN A 138 9.86 -2.79 13.41
C GLN A 138 9.53 -1.41 12.83
N GLN A 139 8.30 -0.93 13.02
CA GLN A 139 7.89 0.40 12.55
C GLN A 139 8.63 1.50 13.31
N MET A 140 8.72 1.39 14.64
CA MET A 140 9.49 2.34 15.45
C MET A 140 10.96 2.37 15.04
N LEU A 141 11.57 1.21 14.76
CA LEU A 141 12.94 1.14 14.25
C LEU A 141 13.08 1.77 12.85
N ALA A 142 12.11 1.57 11.95
CA ALA A 142 12.15 2.18 10.63
C ALA A 142 12.08 3.71 10.70
N ILE A 143 11.23 4.26 11.57
CA ILE A 143 11.14 5.70 11.83
C ILE A 143 12.44 6.20 12.49
N SER A 144 12.94 5.52 13.50
CA SER A 144 14.17 5.87 14.22
C SER A 144 15.39 5.95 13.29
N ARG A 145 15.51 5.03 12.34
CA ARG A 145 16.55 5.07 11.31
C ARG A 145 16.52 6.33 10.45
N ALA A 146 15.32 6.82 10.15
CA ALA A 146 15.20 8.09 9.44
C ALA A 146 15.52 9.29 10.34
N LEU A 147 15.11 9.26 11.62
CA LEU A 147 15.39 10.33 12.58
C LEU A 147 16.87 10.51 12.87
N VAL A 148 17.65 9.43 13.05
CA VAL A 148 19.10 9.53 13.33
C VAL A 148 19.93 10.11 12.18
N THR A 149 19.33 10.26 10.99
CA THR A 149 19.94 11.04 9.90
C THR A 149 19.80 12.56 10.10
N ASN A 150 19.10 12.98 11.14
CA ASN A 150 18.78 14.39 11.47
C ASN A 150 18.13 15.13 10.28
N PRO A 151 17.00 14.63 9.75
CA PRO A 151 16.39 15.23 8.59
C PRO A 151 15.71 16.57 8.93
N ARG A 152 15.62 17.45 7.92
CA ARG A 152 14.81 18.68 7.97
C ARG A 152 13.41 18.44 7.42
N LEU A 153 13.29 17.47 6.52
CA LEU A 153 12.02 16.99 5.97
C LEU A 153 11.95 15.47 6.17
N LEU A 154 10.93 15.00 6.88
CA LEU A 154 10.68 13.58 7.06
C LEU A 154 9.47 13.18 6.21
N ILE A 155 9.64 12.21 5.33
CA ILE A 155 8.57 11.65 4.49
C ILE A 155 8.26 10.24 4.97
N MET A 156 6.98 9.95 5.24
CA MET A 156 6.53 8.63 5.67
C MET A 156 5.39 8.12 4.79
N ASP A 157 5.55 6.89 4.32
CA ASP A 157 4.62 6.23 3.41
C ASP A 157 3.88 5.12 4.15
N GLU A 158 2.62 5.40 4.51
CA GLU A 158 1.69 4.54 5.25
C GLU A 158 2.30 3.99 6.57
N PRO A 159 2.76 4.88 7.48
CA PRO A 159 3.47 4.47 8.70
C PRO A 159 2.62 3.66 9.68
N THR A 160 1.29 3.73 9.60
CA THR A 160 0.39 3.01 10.52
C THR A 160 -0.20 1.74 9.93
N GLU A 161 0.11 1.40 8.67
CA GLU A 161 -0.44 0.23 8.00
C GLU A 161 -0.11 -1.08 8.73
N GLY A 162 -1.15 -1.87 9.01
CA GLY A 162 -1.02 -3.20 9.64
C GLY A 162 -0.50 -3.18 11.07
N LEU A 163 -0.64 -2.05 11.78
CA LEU A 163 -0.32 -1.92 13.20
C LEU A 163 -1.55 -2.12 14.08
N ALA A 164 -1.32 -2.64 15.29
CA ALA A 164 -2.35 -2.70 16.31
C ALA A 164 -2.73 -1.26 16.77
N PRO A 165 -4.00 -1.01 17.17
CA PRO A 165 -4.47 0.33 17.53
C PRO A 165 -3.61 1.04 18.60
N VAL A 166 -3.09 0.30 19.58
CA VAL A 166 -2.19 0.85 20.63
C VAL A 166 -0.89 1.39 20.03
N ILE A 167 -0.35 0.72 19.00
CA ILE A 167 0.88 1.18 18.32
C ILE A 167 0.58 2.36 17.41
N VAL A 168 -0.59 2.37 16.76
CA VAL A 168 -1.04 3.54 15.97
C VAL A 168 -1.05 4.78 16.84
N ALA A 169 -1.67 4.73 18.02
CA ALA A 169 -1.71 5.84 18.96
C ALA A 169 -0.30 6.32 19.38
N GLN A 170 0.64 5.40 19.57
CA GLN A 170 2.04 5.76 19.87
C GLN A 170 2.72 6.48 18.69
N VAL A 171 2.46 6.04 17.46
CA VAL A 171 2.97 6.72 16.25
C VAL A 171 2.36 8.11 16.13
N GLU A 172 1.05 8.25 16.32
CA GLU A 172 0.35 9.54 16.31
C GLU A 172 0.94 10.52 17.34
N GLU A 173 1.07 10.10 18.59
CA GLU A 173 1.66 10.93 19.65
C GLU A 173 3.09 11.37 19.32
N MET A 174 3.90 10.44 18.83
CA MET A 174 5.26 10.75 18.38
C MET A 174 5.27 11.80 17.28
N LEU A 175 4.42 11.65 16.24
CA LEU A 175 4.35 12.57 15.11
C LEU A 175 3.91 13.97 15.53
N LEU A 176 2.93 14.08 16.42
CA LEU A 176 2.51 15.35 17.02
C LEU A 176 3.68 16.04 17.73
N ARG A 177 4.37 15.32 18.62
CA ARG A 177 5.55 15.86 19.31
C ARG A 177 6.66 16.30 18.35
N LEU A 178 6.95 15.50 17.33
CA LEU A 178 7.97 15.85 16.33
C LEU A 178 7.59 17.12 15.55
N GLY A 179 6.31 17.29 15.20
CA GLY A 179 5.83 18.46 14.48
C GLY A 179 5.83 19.74 15.32
N GLU A 180 5.64 19.63 16.65
CA GLU A 180 5.60 20.76 17.57
C GLU A 180 6.99 21.15 18.10
N GLU A 181 7.82 20.16 18.47
CA GLU A 181 9.07 20.39 19.20
C GLU A 181 10.27 20.65 18.29
N THR A 182 10.14 20.45 16.98
CA THR A 182 11.27 20.53 16.04
C THR A 182 10.98 21.43 14.86
N ASP A 183 12.04 22.01 14.25
CA ASP A 183 11.96 22.72 12.97
C ASP A 183 11.80 21.76 11.77
N MET A 184 11.54 20.49 12.02
CA MET A 184 11.37 19.45 11.01
C MET A 184 9.96 19.51 10.42
N ALA A 185 9.87 19.58 9.10
CA ALA A 185 8.60 19.39 8.42
C ALA A 185 8.37 17.90 8.15
N ILE A 186 7.13 17.45 8.26
CA ILE A 186 6.76 16.04 8.13
C ILE A 186 5.65 15.89 7.08
N LEU A 187 5.93 15.12 6.03
CA LEU A 187 4.94 14.70 5.03
C LEU A 187 4.53 13.26 5.31
N VAL A 188 3.28 13.04 5.67
CA VAL A 188 2.74 11.70 5.95
C VAL A 188 1.76 11.30 4.86
N ILE A 189 2.01 10.17 4.25
CA ILE A 189 1.05 9.54 3.34
C ILE A 189 0.26 8.52 4.14
N GLU A 190 -1.07 8.61 4.12
CA GLU A 190 -1.94 7.72 4.88
C GLU A 190 -3.18 7.32 4.07
N GLN A 191 -3.74 6.17 4.43
CA GLN A 191 -5.05 5.74 3.96
C GLN A 191 -6.13 6.00 5.01
N ASN A 192 -5.75 5.95 6.29
CA ASN A 192 -6.65 6.16 7.41
C ASN A 192 -6.85 7.65 7.67
N ILE A 193 -8.09 8.14 7.42
CA ILE A 193 -8.44 9.55 7.65
C ILE A 193 -8.32 9.90 9.12
N GLY A 194 -8.73 9.00 10.03
CA GLY A 194 -8.66 9.22 11.47
C GLY A 194 -7.24 9.59 11.90
N VAL A 195 -6.25 8.78 11.51
CA VAL A 195 -4.83 9.06 11.75
C VAL A 195 -4.43 10.40 11.15
N ALA A 196 -4.72 10.62 9.86
CA ALA A 196 -4.33 11.84 9.16
C ALA A 196 -4.87 13.11 9.79
N THR A 197 -6.13 13.08 10.25
CA THR A 197 -6.78 14.23 10.90
C THR A 197 -6.32 14.44 12.35
N THR A 198 -5.81 13.39 13.00
CA THR A 198 -5.23 13.50 14.34
C THR A 198 -3.86 14.18 14.30
N ILE A 199 -2.99 13.80 13.34
CA ILE A 199 -1.58 14.22 13.33
C ILE A 199 -1.30 15.53 12.57
N SER A 200 -2.23 16.04 11.78
CA SER A 200 -2.02 17.25 10.97
C SER A 200 -3.18 18.23 11.04
N GLU A 201 -2.89 19.52 10.99
CA GLU A 201 -3.92 20.57 10.94
C GLU A 201 -4.66 20.56 9.60
N ASN A 202 -3.96 20.25 8.52
CA ASN A 202 -4.48 20.22 7.18
C ASN A 202 -4.20 18.87 6.52
N VAL A 203 -5.20 18.37 5.77
CA VAL A 203 -5.12 17.12 5.02
C VAL A 203 -5.31 17.41 3.54
N ALA A 204 -4.35 16.98 2.73
CA ALA A 204 -4.43 17.01 1.28
C ALA A 204 -5.12 15.72 0.77
N ILE A 205 -6.16 15.87 -0.02
CA ILE A 205 -6.91 14.74 -0.58
C ILE A 205 -6.37 14.42 -1.97
N MET A 206 -5.84 13.22 -2.13
CA MET A 206 -5.32 12.72 -3.41
C MET A 206 -6.32 11.76 -4.08
N VAL A 207 -6.69 12.08 -5.32
CA VAL A 207 -7.57 11.26 -6.16
C VAL A 207 -6.99 11.20 -7.58
N ASN A 208 -6.86 10.00 -8.12
CA ASN A 208 -6.40 9.76 -9.49
C ASN A 208 -5.11 10.53 -9.85
N GLY A 209 -4.11 10.48 -8.96
CA GLY A 209 -2.83 11.13 -9.18
C GLY A 209 -2.82 12.65 -9.06
N ARG A 210 -3.85 13.26 -8.50
CA ARG A 210 -3.96 14.73 -8.30
C ARG A 210 -4.29 15.06 -6.84
N ILE A 211 -3.78 16.16 -6.34
CA ILE A 211 -4.27 16.76 -5.11
C ILE A 211 -5.53 17.59 -5.46
N ASN A 212 -6.69 17.08 -5.05
CA ASN A 212 -7.97 17.73 -5.37
C ASN A 212 -8.31 18.85 -4.42
N ARG A 213 -7.98 18.71 -3.14
CA ARG A 213 -8.28 19.69 -2.09
C ARG A 213 -7.28 19.59 -0.94
N LEU A 214 -7.04 20.72 -0.31
CA LEU A 214 -6.49 20.84 1.02
C LEU A 214 -7.64 21.22 1.96
N ILE A 215 -7.84 20.46 3.04
CA ILE A 215 -8.99 20.59 3.95
C ILE A 215 -8.46 20.60 5.37
N GLU A 216 -8.99 21.50 6.21
CA GLU A 216 -8.73 21.49 7.65
C GLU A 216 -9.18 20.19 8.28
N SER A 217 -8.35 19.60 9.13
CA SER A 217 -8.60 18.31 9.81
C SER A 217 -9.90 18.33 10.60
N ARG A 218 -10.17 19.41 11.31
CA ARG A 218 -11.42 19.58 12.09
C ARG A 218 -12.66 19.47 11.23
N ARG A 219 -12.64 20.07 10.02
CA ARG A 219 -13.76 20.01 9.08
C ARG A 219 -13.89 18.62 8.48
N LEU A 220 -12.76 18.00 8.12
CA LEU A 220 -12.77 16.66 7.54
C LEU A 220 -13.23 15.60 8.53
N SER A 221 -12.83 15.68 9.81
CA SER A 221 -13.23 14.73 10.85
C SER A 221 -14.70 14.85 11.24
N ALA A 222 -15.28 16.06 11.17
CA ALA A 222 -16.67 16.32 11.54
C ALA A 222 -17.68 15.86 10.48
N ASP A 223 -17.28 15.76 9.19
CA ASP A 223 -18.17 15.53 8.05
C ASP A 223 -17.92 14.16 7.41
N ARG A 224 -18.68 13.14 7.87
CA ARG A 224 -18.61 11.76 7.31
C ARG A 224 -19.05 11.70 5.85
N GLU A 225 -20.01 12.51 5.43
CA GLU A 225 -20.47 12.54 4.05
C GLU A 225 -19.38 13.09 3.13
N LEU A 226 -18.69 14.14 3.56
CA LEU A 226 -17.52 14.67 2.87
C LEU A 226 -16.41 13.62 2.74
N GLN A 227 -16.11 12.88 3.82
CA GLN A 227 -15.14 11.77 3.79
C GLN A 227 -15.55 10.71 2.75
N GLN A 228 -16.80 10.27 2.76
CA GLN A 228 -17.32 9.28 1.81
C GLN A 228 -17.23 9.77 0.37
N ARG A 229 -17.65 11.00 0.10
CA ARG A 229 -17.63 11.60 -1.24
C ARG A 229 -16.21 11.78 -1.79
N LEU A 230 -15.28 12.26 -0.96
CA LEU A 230 -13.89 12.54 -1.39
C LEU A 230 -13.06 11.27 -1.56
N LEU A 231 -13.35 10.23 -0.80
CA LEU A 231 -12.63 8.96 -0.87
C LEU A 231 -13.39 7.89 -1.64
N GLY A 232 -14.57 8.21 -2.20
CA GLY A 232 -15.33 7.30 -3.04
C GLY A 232 -15.87 6.07 -2.28
N VAL A 233 -16.17 6.20 -0.99
CA VAL A 233 -16.85 5.16 -0.17
C VAL A 233 -18.37 5.32 -0.24
N GLY A 234 -18.90 6.03 -1.21
CA GLY A 234 -20.33 6.16 -1.49
C GLY A 234 -20.72 5.27 -2.66
N ARG A 235 -21.84 4.57 -2.50
CA ARG A 235 -22.53 3.86 -3.57
C ARG A 235 -22.67 4.76 -4.80
N HIS A 236 -22.47 4.20 -6.00
CA HIS A 236 -23.09 4.75 -7.20
C HIS A 236 -24.61 4.83 -6.97
N SER A 237 -25.09 5.99 -6.58
CA SER A 237 -26.49 6.38 -6.68
C SER A 237 -26.50 7.60 -7.59
N ASP A 238 -27.02 7.37 -8.77
CA ASP A 238 -27.72 8.28 -9.64
C ASP A 238 -27.06 9.61 -10.00
N ALA A 239 -26.26 9.56 -11.05
CA ALA A 239 -26.25 10.68 -11.99
C ALA A 239 -27.60 10.62 -12.74
N ALA A 240 -28.51 11.50 -12.39
CA ALA A 240 -29.72 11.73 -13.15
C ALA A 240 -29.30 12.19 -14.56
N GLU A 241 -29.59 11.36 -15.55
CA GLU A 241 -29.64 11.79 -16.94
C GLU A 241 -30.81 12.80 -17.10
N PRO A 242 -30.67 13.86 -17.92
CA PRO A 242 -31.75 14.77 -18.15
C PRO A 242 -32.88 14.09 -18.92
N GLU A 243 -34.09 14.13 -18.37
CA GLU A 243 -35.31 13.65 -18.99
C GLU A 243 -35.51 14.29 -20.36
N GLN A 244 -35.64 13.48 -21.40
CA GLN A 244 -36.26 13.84 -22.65
C GLN A 244 -37.76 13.52 -22.58
N PRO A 245 -38.65 14.34 -23.19
CA PRO A 245 -40.08 14.28 -22.96
C PRO A 245 -40.73 13.05 -23.58
N SER A 246 -41.63 12.50 -22.82
CA SER A 246 -42.51 11.38 -23.14
C SER A 246 -43.51 11.69 -24.26
N GLU A 247 -43.57 10.85 -25.26
CA GLU A 247 -44.84 10.63 -26.03
C GLU A 247 -45.44 9.29 -25.65
N GLN A 248 -46.67 9.35 -25.19
CA GLN A 248 -47.61 8.21 -25.09
C GLN A 248 -48.61 8.34 -26.25
N PRO A 249 -49.49 7.35 -26.58
CA PRO A 249 -49.79 6.07 -25.95
C PRO A 249 -50.06 4.93 -26.96
N GLY A 250 -50.24 3.70 -26.48
CA GLY A 250 -50.84 2.63 -27.28
C GLY A 250 -50.80 1.22 -26.67
N GLU A 251 -51.88 0.90 -26.00
CA GLU A 251 -52.66 -0.37 -26.07
C GLU A 251 -52.12 -1.71 -25.60
N SER A 252 -52.88 -2.21 -24.72
CA SER A 252 -53.06 -3.48 -24.03
C SER A 252 -52.96 -4.75 -24.85
N ALA A 253 -52.43 -5.84 -24.25
CA ALA A 253 -53.01 -7.20 -24.15
C ALA A 253 -52.03 -8.22 -23.52
N PRO A 254 -52.45 -9.48 -23.17
CA PRO A 254 -52.49 -9.87 -21.75
C PRO A 254 -51.42 -10.93 -21.35
N ARG A 255 -51.23 -11.06 -20.03
CA ARG A 255 -50.44 -12.15 -19.41
C ARG A 255 -51.04 -13.52 -19.68
N PRO A 256 -50.22 -14.55 -19.84
CA PRO A 256 -50.56 -15.89 -19.36
C PRO A 256 -49.73 -16.32 -18.16
N ALA A 257 -50.36 -17.21 -17.39
CA ALA A 257 -50.07 -17.69 -16.06
C ALA A 257 -48.83 -18.61 -15.98
N SER A 258 -48.24 -18.56 -14.79
CA SER A 258 -47.66 -19.65 -13.99
C SER A 258 -47.24 -20.93 -14.72
N ALA A 259 -45.92 -21.19 -14.76
CA ALA A 259 -45.42 -22.55 -14.82
C ALA A 259 -44.15 -22.71 -13.98
N ALA A 260 -44.09 -23.88 -13.35
CA ALA A 260 -43.24 -24.35 -12.27
C ALA A 260 -41.74 -24.19 -12.45
N LYS A 261 -41.04 -24.13 -11.29
CA LYS A 261 -39.59 -24.25 -11.14
C LYS A 261 -39.07 -25.58 -11.66
N PRO A 262 -37.92 -25.62 -12.37
CA PRO A 262 -37.03 -26.75 -12.36
C PRO A 262 -35.87 -26.50 -11.39
N SER A 263 -35.61 -27.52 -10.59
CA SER A 263 -34.50 -27.68 -9.65
C SER A 263 -33.14 -27.73 -10.33
N GLY A 264 -32.13 -27.08 -9.74
CA GLY A 264 -30.76 -27.57 -9.81
C GLY A 264 -29.91 -27.15 -11.01
N ALA A 265 -29.70 -25.82 -11.18
CA ALA A 265 -28.55 -25.37 -11.95
C ALA A 265 -27.49 -24.78 -10.99
N PRO A 266 -26.19 -25.04 -11.19
CA PRO A 266 -25.14 -24.50 -10.31
C PRO A 266 -25.11 -22.98 -10.40
N ILE A 267 -25.07 -22.32 -9.24
CA ILE A 267 -24.91 -20.87 -9.14
C ILE A 267 -23.51 -20.53 -9.70
N ARG A 268 -23.47 -19.95 -10.87
CA ARG A 268 -22.25 -19.33 -11.41
C ARG A 268 -22.08 -17.97 -10.78
N ILE A 269 -21.13 -17.86 -9.84
CA ILE A 269 -20.71 -16.57 -9.32
C ILE A 269 -19.77 -15.96 -10.38
N TYR A 270 -20.29 -14.99 -11.13
CA TYR A 270 -19.44 -14.15 -11.99
C TYR A 270 -18.79 -13.08 -11.11
N VAL A 271 -17.52 -13.25 -10.80
CA VAL A 271 -16.69 -12.13 -10.35
C VAL A 271 -16.36 -11.32 -11.59
N SER A 272 -17.13 -10.26 -11.86
CA SER A 272 -16.79 -9.29 -12.89
C SER A 272 -15.59 -8.48 -12.42
N ASN A 273 -14.42 -8.82 -12.93
CA ASN A 273 -13.24 -7.98 -12.79
C ASN A 273 -13.20 -7.05 -14.02
N PRO A 274 -13.48 -5.74 -13.89
CA PRO A 274 -13.54 -4.82 -15.04
C PRO A 274 -12.16 -4.42 -15.59
N THR A 275 -11.07 -5.02 -15.10
CA THR A 275 -9.74 -4.79 -15.67
C THR A 275 -9.59 -5.59 -16.97
N PRO A 276 -9.19 -4.95 -18.09
CA PRO A 276 -8.86 -5.68 -19.30
C PRO A 276 -7.74 -6.68 -19.00
N PRO A 277 -7.76 -7.87 -19.66
CA PRO A 277 -6.78 -8.91 -19.41
C PRO A 277 -5.37 -8.35 -19.62
N THR A 278 -4.55 -8.41 -18.57
CA THR A 278 -3.13 -8.07 -18.69
C THR A 278 -2.41 -9.12 -19.53
N ARG A 279 -1.23 -8.79 -20.05
CA ARG A 279 -0.39 -9.71 -20.84
C ARG A 279 -0.17 -11.08 -20.18
N TRP A 280 -0.33 -11.16 -18.86
CA TRP A 280 -0.17 -12.36 -18.04
C TRP A 280 -1.45 -13.18 -17.86
N SER A 281 -2.62 -12.67 -18.22
CA SER A 281 -3.91 -13.37 -18.12
C SER A 281 -4.30 -14.11 -19.42
N GLN A 282 -3.51 -14.01 -20.48
CA GLN A 282 -3.70 -14.78 -21.68
C GLN A 282 -2.94 -16.11 -21.58
N PRO A 283 -3.57 -17.26 -21.89
CA PRO A 283 -2.86 -18.53 -21.95
C PRO A 283 -1.78 -18.46 -23.04
N VAL A 284 -0.52 -18.64 -22.64
CA VAL A 284 0.60 -18.70 -23.57
C VAL A 284 0.58 -20.08 -24.24
N PRO A 285 0.57 -20.19 -25.57
CA PRO A 285 0.64 -21.48 -26.24
C PRO A 285 1.89 -22.26 -25.78
N ASN A 286 1.74 -23.56 -25.49
CA ASN A 286 2.82 -24.42 -24.99
C ASN A 286 4.08 -24.38 -25.87
N ALA A 287 3.93 -24.27 -27.20
CA ALA A 287 5.04 -24.10 -28.11
C ALA A 287 5.94 -22.89 -27.83
N ARG A 288 5.40 -21.82 -27.24
CA ARG A 288 6.17 -20.61 -26.91
C ARG A 288 6.92 -20.77 -25.57
N ILE A 289 6.38 -21.56 -24.65
CA ILE A 289 7.05 -21.93 -23.39
C ILE A 289 8.23 -22.86 -23.68
N GLU A 290 8.05 -23.85 -24.56
CA GLU A 290 9.12 -24.76 -24.97
C GLU A 290 10.25 -24.07 -25.74
N ALA A 291 9.93 -23.10 -26.61
CA ALA A 291 10.93 -22.30 -27.30
C ALA A 291 11.78 -21.45 -26.36
N SER A 292 11.16 -20.88 -25.30
CA SER A 292 11.88 -20.11 -24.27
C SER A 292 12.78 -20.97 -23.38
N ALA A 293 12.37 -22.21 -23.11
CA ALA A 293 13.16 -23.16 -22.32
C ALA A 293 14.42 -23.64 -23.08
N ARG A 294 14.36 -23.74 -24.41
CA ARG A 294 15.51 -24.14 -25.25
C ARG A 294 16.62 -23.10 -25.32
N ILE A 295 16.30 -21.81 -25.09
CA ILE A 295 17.29 -20.72 -25.13
C ILE A 295 18.09 -20.64 -23.81
N ALA A 296 17.57 -21.20 -22.71
CA ALA A 296 18.18 -21.13 -21.39
C ALA A 296 19.16 -22.27 -21.05
N SER A 297 19.39 -23.25 -21.94
CA SER A 297 20.25 -24.41 -21.66
C SER A 297 21.39 -24.53 -22.67
N PRO A 298 22.62 -24.12 -22.31
CA PRO A 298 23.77 -24.23 -23.27
C PRO A 298 24.43 -25.60 -23.29
N ASN A 299 23.84 -26.68 -22.71
CA ASN A 299 24.48 -28.01 -22.82
C ASN A 299 23.47 -29.18 -22.77
N PRO A 300 23.16 -29.86 -23.92
CA PRO A 300 22.14 -30.90 -23.97
C PRO A 300 22.64 -32.31 -23.70
N SER A 301 23.78 -32.53 -23.06
CA SER A 301 24.34 -33.86 -22.81
C SER A 301 24.40 -34.15 -21.30
N ARG A 302 23.30 -34.56 -20.75
CA ARG A 302 23.05 -35.42 -19.59
C ARG A 302 21.79 -35.03 -18.83
N ILE A 303 20.64 -35.42 -19.37
CA ILE A 303 19.46 -35.64 -18.54
C ILE A 303 18.86 -36.97 -19.01
N GLU A 304 19.05 -38.02 -18.23
CA GLU A 304 18.26 -39.23 -18.34
C GLU A 304 16.82 -38.86 -18.01
N THR A 305 15.96 -38.89 -19.00
CA THR A 305 14.53 -38.67 -18.87
C THR A 305 13.93 -39.89 -18.18
N ALA A 306 13.56 -39.73 -16.89
CA ALA A 306 12.59 -40.64 -16.27
C ALA A 306 11.28 -40.59 -17.07
N PRO A 307 10.59 -41.73 -17.28
CA PRO A 307 9.36 -41.80 -18.05
C PRO A 307 8.30 -40.88 -17.39
N ALA A 308 7.65 -40.06 -18.24
CA ALA A 308 6.56 -39.19 -17.81
C ALA A 308 5.47 -40.01 -17.10
N PRO A 309 4.98 -39.57 -15.93
CA PRO A 309 3.87 -40.24 -15.28
C PRO A 309 2.65 -40.15 -16.19
N SER A 310 2.03 -41.29 -16.46
CA SER A 310 0.77 -41.41 -17.19
C SER A 310 -0.28 -40.47 -16.58
N PRO A 311 -1.16 -39.84 -17.37
CA PRO A 311 -2.20 -38.97 -16.84
C PRO A 311 -3.11 -39.81 -15.92
N THR A 312 -2.99 -39.57 -14.63
CA THR A 312 -3.87 -40.17 -13.63
C THR A 312 -5.24 -39.54 -13.83
N LEU A 313 -6.20 -40.36 -14.28
CA LEU A 313 -7.62 -39.99 -14.32
C LEU A 313 -8.00 -39.43 -12.96
N LEU A 314 -8.47 -38.19 -12.93
CA LEU A 314 -8.99 -37.56 -11.73
C LEU A 314 -10.11 -38.46 -11.16
N PRO A 315 -10.07 -38.85 -9.89
CA PRO A 315 -11.13 -39.64 -9.31
C PRO A 315 -12.43 -38.83 -9.38
N SER A 316 -13.46 -39.41 -9.93
CA SER A 316 -14.83 -38.88 -9.98
C SER A 316 -15.42 -38.88 -8.57
N GLY A 317 -15.10 -37.87 -7.79
CA GLY A 317 -15.63 -37.65 -6.46
C GLY A 317 -16.36 -36.30 -6.36
N PRO A 318 -17.22 -36.11 -5.36
CA PRO A 318 -17.86 -34.81 -5.15
C PRO A 318 -16.82 -33.72 -4.93
N PRO A 319 -17.12 -32.47 -5.33
CA PRO A 319 -16.17 -31.35 -5.26
C PRO A 319 -15.62 -31.15 -3.85
N VAL A 320 -14.31 -30.86 -3.77
CA VAL A 320 -13.58 -30.62 -2.52
C VAL A 320 -13.03 -29.19 -2.55
N VAL A 321 -13.25 -28.44 -1.48
CA VAL A 321 -12.64 -27.11 -1.28
C VAL A 321 -11.27 -27.30 -0.70
N ILE A 322 -10.25 -26.75 -1.35
CA ILE A 322 -8.87 -26.77 -0.84
C ILE A 322 -8.62 -25.45 -0.12
N VAL A 323 -8.27 -25.50 1.18
CA VAL A 323 -7.82 -24.36 1.97
C VAL A 323 -6.30 -24.49 2.09
N ALA A 324 -5.56 -23.61 1.43
CA ALA A 324 -4.10 -23.62 1.41
C ALA A 324 -3.52 -22.38 2.12
N GLY A 325 -2.47 -22.56 2.90
CA GLY A 325 -1.76 -21.49 3.58
C GLY A 325 -0.65 -22.00 4.48
N THR A 326 0.09 -21.08 5.11
CA THR A 326 1.18 -21.39 6.03
C THR A 326 0.63 -21.70 7.42
N LEU A 327 0.75 -22.95 7.88
CA LEU A 327 0.21 -23.39 9.17
C LEU A 327 1.03 -22.88 10.37
N ASP A 328 2.28 -22.54 10.14
CA ASP A 328 3.20 -21.97 11.14
C ASP A 328 2.81 -20.56 11.59
N THR A 329 2.29 -19.73 10.66
CA THR A 329 1.95 -18.34 10.95
C THR A 329 0.45 -18.05 11.01
N LYS A 330 -0.38 -18.81 10.26
CA LYS A 330 -1.83 -18.58 10.11
C LYS A 330 -2.67 -19.84 10.39
N GLY A 331 -2.12 -20.79 11.13
CA GLY A 331 -2.77 -22.08 11.37
C GLY A 331 -4.13 -21.99 12.07
N ALA A 332 -4.34 -21.05 12.97
CA ALA A 332 -5.64 -20.84 13.64
C ALA A 332 -6.71 -20.33 12.66
N GLU A 333 -6.36 -19.36 11.83
CA GLU A 333 -7.26 -18.75 10.83
C GLU A 333 -7.63 -19.75 9.73
N LEU A 334 -6.67 -20.54 9.25
CA LEU A 334 -6.89 -21.56 8.25
C LEU A 334 -7.79 -22.70 8.76
N ARG A 335 -7.65 -23.10 10.03
CA ARG A 335 -8.56 -24.06 10.66
C ARG A 335 -9.96 -23.50 10.82
N PHE A 336 -10.09 -22.23 11.22
CA PHE A 336 -11.38 -21.55 11.31
C PHE A 336 -12.10 -21.50 9.95
N ILE A 337 -11.39 -21.16 8.87
CA ILE A 337 -11.95 -21.16 7.51
C ILE A 337 -12.37 -22.59 7.09
N ARG A 338 -11.53 -23.59 7.34
CA ARG A 338 -11.85 -24.99 7.10
C ARG A 338 -13.16 -25.37 7.81
N ASP A 339 -13.28 -25.04 9.08
CA ASP A 339 -14.42 -25.43 9.91
C ASP A 339 -15.73 -24.74 9.46
N LEU A 340 -15.64 -23.46 9.00
CA LEU A 340 -16.75 -22.76 8.37
C LEU A 340 -17.21 -23.45 7.07
N VAL A 341 -16.29 -23.89 6.22
CA VAL A 341 -16.60 -24.59 4.98
C VAL A 341 -17.18 -25.97 5.26
N VAL A 342 -16.68 -26.68 6.27
CA VAL A 342 -17.27 -27.96 6.71
C VAL A 342 -18.67 -27.76 7.28
N ALA A 343 -18.89 -26.72 8.07
CA ALA A 343 -20.22 -26.39 8.61
C ALA A 343 -21.24 -26.03 7.52
N SER A 344 -20.77 -25.55 6.36
CA SER A 344 -21.64 -25.34 5.18
C SER A 344 -21.93 -26.60 4.36
N GLY A 345 -21.52 -27.79 4.85
CA GLY A 345 -21.77 -29.08 4.20
C GLY A 345 -20.80 -29.43 3.06
N LEU A 346 -19.72 -28.68 2.88
CA LEU A 346 -18.73 -28.91 1.84
C LEU A 346 -17.53 -29.71 2.37
N ARG A 347 -17.00 -30.60 1.55
CA ARG A 347 -15.76 -31.31 1.87
C ARG A 347 -14.57 -30.40 1.71
N THR A 348 -13.63 -30.42 2.68
CA THR A 348 -12.45 -29.58 2.65
C THR A 348 -11.16 -30.39 2.80
N ARG A 349 -10.09 -29.88 2.21
CA ARG A 349 -8.72 -30.33 2.45
C ARG A 349 -7.86 -29.13 2.82
N LEU A 350 -7.20 -29.22 3.98
CA LEU A 350 -6.23 -28.23 4.42
C LEU A 350 -4.85 -28.62 3.86
N VAL A 351 -4.19 -27.68 3.19
CA VAL A 351 -2.85 -27.89 2.61
C VAL A 351 -1.90 -26.86 3.21
N ASP A 352 -0.85 -27.35 3.85
CA ASP A 352 0.25 -26.55 4.33
C ASP A 352 1.22 -26.24 3.17
N VAL A 353 1.47 -24.95 2.95
CA VAL A 353 2.42 -24.44 1.94
C VAL A 353 3.58 -23.68 2.60
N SER A 354 3.82 -23.92 3.88
CA SER A 354 5.01 -23.38 4.54
C SER A 354 6.26 -23.96 3.89
N THR A 355 7.18 -23.10 3.53
CA THR A 355 8.55 -23.50 3.13
C THR A 355 9.37 -23.65 4.40
N SER A 356 9.60 -24.89 4.81
CA SER A 356 10.55 -25.25 5.88
C SER A 356 11.99 -24.92 5.48
#